data_7a37f8d1f4d81b8eaef894abc0fcf4f7
#
_entry.id   7a37f8d1f4d81b8eaef894abc0fcf4f7
#
_cell.length_a   1.000
_cell.length_b   1.000
_cell.length_c   1.000
_cell.angle_alpha   90.00
_cell.angle_beta   90.00
_cell.angle_gamma   90.00
#
_symmetry.space_group_name_H-M   'P 1'
#
loop_
_entity.id
_entity.type
_entity.pdbx_description
1 polymer ?
#
loop_
_entity_poly.entity_id
_entity_poly.type
_entity_poly.pdbx_seq_one_letter_code
_entity_poly.pdbx_strand_id
1 'polypeptide(L)'
;MPNWVYNRLGVEGNQHEIQEFVDKARKQNETRWLSEQWIRNADGTNTSVPDTERKIEVELSPECELSFWNFIAPPEEVWDEYFGTVGFVEGVGFTGESKENSDGSNGWYAWNLENWDTKWDARDVNLEQDENEAIYTFSTAWSIPEKVFRAMAKQHPTLSFTLGCEEEQGWGAEFSAKNGEVYLDKEWDIPNSHADYVAKDDEDGCVCARDDDEDEWFTDCPRDDREFLLVVTKTYKVRTNTAENAWALVQENGNNPDELMEFVEGTMNSYVVDENGKRIYPTLAG
;
A
#
# COMPACT_ATOMS: atom_id res chain seq x y z
N MET A 1 -6.43 -11.70 -14.43
CA MET A 1 -6.06 -10.30 -14.12
C MET A 1 -4.85 -10.37 -13.21
N PRO A 2 -3.92 -9.43 -13.24
CA PRO A 2 -2.87 -9.42 -12.23
C PRO A 2 -3.46 -8.98 -10.90
N ASN A 3 -2.90 -9.44 -9.79
CA ASN A 3 -3.08 -8.77 -8.52
C ASN A 3 -2.36 -7.41 -8.60
N TRP A 4 -2.97 -6.39 -8.06
CA TRP A 4 -2.40 -5.05 -8.07
C TRP A 4 -1.73 -4.73 -6.74
N VAL A 5 -0.57 -4.08 -6.84
CA VAL A 5 0.08 -3.44 -5.70
C VAL A 5 -0.18 -1.95 -5.80
N TYR A 6 -0.80 -1.38 -4.80
CA TYR A 6 -1.05 0.05 -4.66
C TYR A 6 0.18 0.70 -4.03
N ASN A 7 0.69 1.74 -4.69
CA ASN A 7 1.92 2.40 -4.29
C ASN A 7 1.66 3.87 -4.00
N ARG A 8 2.29 4.37 -2.94
CA ARG A 8 2.35 5.79 -2.61
C ARG A 8 3.81 6.20 -2.48
N LEU A 9 4.29 6.97 -3.43
CA LEU A 9 5.66 7.50 -3.46
C LEU A 9 5.63 8.98 -3.03
N GLY A 10 6.27 9.29 -1.91
CA GLY A 10 6.54 10.65 -1.47
C GLY A 10 7.96 11.07 -1.89
N VAL A 11 8.10 12.30 -2.37
CA VAL A 11 9.36 12.91 -2.79
C VAL A 11 9.46 14.28 -2.11
N GLU A 12 10.43 14.44 -1.21
CA GLU A 12 10.63 15.67 -0.44
C GLU A 12 11.98 16.31 -0.74
N GLY A 13 12.00 17.64 -0.78
CA GLY A 13 13.22 18.40 -1.02
C GLY A 13 12.97 19.87 -1.30
N ASN A 14 13.92 20.53 -1.94
CA ASN A 14 13.68 21.89 -2.39
C ASN A 14 12.88 21.92 -3.70
N GLN A 15 12.11 22.98 -3.91
CA GLN A 15 11.19 23.13 -5.04
C GLN A 15 11.84 22.87 -6.41
N HIS A 16 13.07 23.33 -6.61
CA HIS A 16 13.76 23.17 -7.90
C HIS A 16 14.08 21.69 -8.17
N GLU A 17 14.60 20.98 -7.18
CA GLU A 17 14.96 19.56 -7.35
C GLU A 17 13.72 18.68 -7.49
N ILE A 18 12.63 18.99 -6.77
CA ILE A 18 11.34 18.32 -6.96
C ILE A 18 10.82 18.54 -8.38
N GLN A 19 10.89 19.77 -8.91
CA GLN A 19 10.46 20.05 -10.27
C GLN A 19 11.31 19.32 -11.31
N GLU A 20 12.63 19.23 -11.11
CA GLU A 20 13.51 18.42 -11.99
C GLU A 20 13.15 16.93 -11.95
N PHE A 21 12.82 16.40 -10.76
CA PHE A 21 12.34 15.02 -10.64
C PHE A 21 11.02 14.82 -11.38
N VAL A 22 10.03 15.69 -11.15
CA VAL A 22 8.72 15.63 -11.80
C VAL A 22 8.84 15.74 -13.32
N ASP A 23 9.64 16.68 -13.82
CA ASP A 23 9.85 16.86 -15.27
C ASP A 23 10.53 15.65 -15.90
N LYS A 24 11.42 14.98 -15.16
CA LYS A 24 12.01 13.72 -15.60
C LYS A 24 10.99 12.58 -15.56
N ALA A 25 10.23 12.45 -14.48
CA ALA A 25 9.29 11.36 -14.27
C ALA A 25 8.23 11.27 -15.38
N ARG A 26 7.74 12.42 -15.86
CA ARG A 26 6.69 12.53 -16.89
C ARG A 26 7.17 12.62 -18.32
N LYS A 27 8.49 12.55 -18.55
CA LYS A 27 9.03 12.67 -19.91
C LYS A 27 8.51 11.54 -20.79
N GLN A 28 7.97 11.89 -21.95
CA GLN A 28 7.57 10.92 -22.98
C GLN A 28 8.79 10.24 -23.58
N ASN A 29 8.66 8.96 -23.87
CA ASN A 29 9.71 8.10 -24.43
C ASN A 29 9.31 7.61 -25.82
N GLU A 30 10.30 7.30 -26.63
CA GLU A 30 10.08 6.65 -27.92
C GLU A 30 9.62 5.20 -27.68
N THR A 31 8.54 4.82 -28.33
CA THR A 31 8.02 3.45 -28.38
C THR A 31 7.99 2.95 -29.80
N ARG A 32 8.17 1.66 -29.99
CA ARG A 32 8.21 1.01 -31.29
C ARG A 32 7.31 -0.22 -31.30
N TRP A 33 6.61 -0.42 -32.41
CA TRP A 33 5.83 -1.65 -32.62
C TRP A 33 5.72 -1.97 -34.10
N LEU A 34 5.41 -3.24 -34.37
CA LEU A 34 5.04 -3.62 -35.72
C LEU A 34 3.60 -3.18 -36.00
N SER A 35 3.36 -2.57 -37.18
CA SER A 35 2.02 -2.23 -37.61
C SER A 35 1.11 -3.46 -37.54
N GLU A 36 -0.20 -3.23 -37.39
CA GLU A 36 -1.16 -4.31 -37.14
C GLU A 36 -1.12 -5.41 -38.19
N GLN A 37 -1.20 -6.65 -37.75
CA GLN A 37 -1.30 -7.83 -38.62
C GLN A 37 -2.71 -7.99 -39.23
N TRP A 38 -3.72 -7.35 -38.63
CA TRP A 38 -5.10 -7.48 -39.04
C TRP A 38 -5.76 -6.11 -39.15
N ILE A 39 -6.40 -5.85 -40.30
CA ILE A 39 -7.22 -4.67 -40.49
C ILE A 39 -8.68 -5.05 -40.35
N ARG A 40 -9.41 -4.35 -39.48
CA ARG A 40 -10.85 -4.54 -39.33
C ARG A 40 -11.60 -3.81 -40.43
N ASN A 41 -12.36 -4.55 -41.23
CA ASN A 41 -13.18 -4.02 -42.30
C ASN A 41 -14.48 -3.38 -41.75
N ALA A 42 -15.11 -2.55 -42.61
CA ALA A 42 -16.37 -1.90 -42.27
C ALA A 42 -17.54 -2.88 -42.05
N ASP A 43 -17.45 -4.08 -42.61
CA ASP A 43 -18.43 -5.17 -42.43
C ASP A 43 -18.19 -6.03 -41.15
N GLY A 44 -17.16 -5.67 -40.35
CA GLY A 44 -16.80 -6.37 -39.13
C GLY A 44 -15.87 -7.58 -39.33
N THR A 45 -15.49 -7.91 -40.55
CA THR A 45 -14.48 -8.93 -40.87
C THR A 45 -13.07 -8.40 -40.66
N ASN A 46 -12.08 -9.30 -40.50
CA ASN A 46 -10.68 -8.93 -40.44
C ASN A 46 -9.95 -9.40 -41.73
N THR A 47 -9.10 -8.53 -42.26
CA THR A 47 -8.18 -8.87 -43.36
C THR A 47 -6.76 -8.94 -42.82
N SER A 48 -6.05 -10.04 -43.12
CA SER A 48 -4.63 -10.19 -42.73
C SER A 48 -3.76 -9.30 -43.61
N VAL A 49 -2.83 -8.58 -42.99
CA VAL A 49 -1.79 -7.80 -43.65
C VAL A 49 -0.56 -8.71 -43.82
N PRO A 50 -0.04 -8.92 -45.03
CA PRO A 50 1.18 -9.67 -45.24
C PRO A 50 2.36 -9.03 -44.48
N ASP A 51 3.25 -9.84 -43.88
CA ASP A 51 4.40 -9.32 -43.15
C ASP A 51 5.28 -8.38 -43.99
N THR A 52 5.34 -8.62 -45.31
CA THR A 52 6.07 -7.74 -46.26
C THR A 52 5.46 -6.33 -46.42
N GLU A 53 4.22 -6.15 -45.98
CA GLU A 53 3.51 -4.87 -46.02
C GLU A 53 3.49 -4.17 -44.67
N ARG A 54 3.90 -4.86 -43.61
CA ARG A 54 4.04 -4.31 -42.27
C ARG A 54 5.30 -3.46 -42.14
N LYS A 55 5.30 -2.53 -41.27
CA LYS A 55 6.43 -1.63 -40.95
C LYS A 55 6.60 -1.44 -39.47
N ILE A 56 7.77 -1.00 -39.06
CA ILE A 56 8.01 -0.54 -37.69
C ILE A 56 7.44 0.87 -37.58
N GLU A 57 6.49 1.03 -36.67
CA GLU A 57 5.92 2.33 -36.31
C GLU A 57 6.61 2.83 -35.06
N VAL A 58 6.93 4.11 -35.04
CA VAL A 58 7.62 4.78 -33.94
C VAL A 58 6.81 5.99 -33.53
N GLU A 59 6.48 6.11 -32.26
CA GLU A 59 5.83 7.30 -31.72
C GLU A 59 6.29 7.56 -30.29
N LEU A 60 5.89 8.70 -29.74
CA LEU A 60 6.09 8.98 -28.32
C LEU A 60 5.06 8.22 -27.49
N SER A 61 5.50 7.76 -26.31
CA SER A 61 4.61 7.16 -25.32
C SER A 61 3.47 8.14 -24.97
N PRO A 62 2.31 7.66 -24.54
CA PRO A 62 1.28 8.52 -23.98
C PRO A 62 1.82 9.42 -22.86
N GLU A 63 1.23 10.59 -22.72
CA GLU A 63 1.53 11.45 -21.57
C GLU A 63 1.12 10.75 -20.27
N CYS A 64 2.00 10.76 -19.29
CA CYS A 64 1.78 10.22 -17.95
C CYS A 64 2.62 11.01 -16.94
N GLU A 65 2.20 11.01 -15.68
CA GLU A 65 2.93 11.74 -14.62
C GLU A 65 4.16 10.97 -14.11
N LEU A 66 4.21 9.65 -14.32
CA LEU A 66 5.32 8.79 -13.91
C LEU A 66 5.51 7.65 -14.91
N SER A 67 6.73 7.49 -15.42
CA SER A 67 7.16 6.32 -16.18
C SER A 67 8.48 5.78 -15.63
N PHE A 68 8.53 4.49 -15.37
CA PHE A 68 9.73 3.78 -14.90
C PHE A 68 10.86 3.81 -15.91
N TRP A 69 10.51 3.87 -17.19
CA TRP A 69 11.45 4.05 -18.30
C TRP A 69 12.40 5.22 -18.09
N ASN A 70 11.91 6.30 -17.50
CA ASN A 70 12.70 7.51 -17.27
C ASN A 70 13.81 7.33 -16.21
N PHE A 71 13.74 6.26 -15.42
CA PHE A 71 14.72 5.94 -14.39
C PHE A 71 15.56 4.71 -14.75
N ILE A 72 14.95 3.71 -15.38
CA ILE A 72 15.63 2.50 -15.87
C ILE A 72 15.06 2.16 -17.25
N ALA A 73 15.72 2.62 -18.31
CA ALA A 73 15.37 2.28 -19.68
C ALA A 73 16.15 1.06 -20.17
N PRO A 74 15.59 0.21 -21.04
CA PRO A 74 16.38 -0.78 -21.75
C PRO A 74 17.41 -0.08 -22.64
N PRO A 75 18.66 -0.57 -22.70
CA PRO A 75 19.65 -0.01 -23.59
C PRO A 75 19.27 -0.28 -25.07
N GLU A 76 19.73 0.59 -25.97
CA GLU A 76 19.33 0.52 -27.39
C GLU A 76 19.65 -0.82 -28.05
N GLU A 77 20.69 -1.52 -27.59
CA GLU A 77 21.12 -2.81 -28.12
C GLU A 77 20.07 -3.92 -27.94
N VAL A 78 19.14 -3.77 -26.97
CA VAL A 78 18.08 -4.74 -26.71
C VAL A 78 16.71 -4.26 -27.18
N TRP A 79 16.60 -3.09 -27.81
CA TRP A 79 15.31 -2.54 -28.21
C TRP A 79 14.53 -3.42 -29.19
N ASP A 80 15.21 -4.06 -30.15
CA ASP A 80 14.54 -4.97 -31.08
C ASP A 80 13.92 -6.18 -30.35
N GLU A 81 14.62 -6.71 -29.35
CA GLU A 81 14.07 -7.77 -28.50
C GLU A 81 12.97 -7.26 -27.59
N TYR A 82 13.18 -6.11 -26.98
CA TYR A 82 12.21 -5.47 -26.09
C TYR A 82 10.90 -5.16 -26.81
N PHE A 83 10.96 -4.56 -28.00
CA PHE A 83 9.77 -4.20 -28.78
C PHE A 83 9.25 -5.32 -29.70
N GLY A 84 9.90 -6.49 -29.72
CA GLY A 84 9.49 -7.64 -30.52
C GLY A 84 9.70 -7.44 -32.04
N THR A 85 10.70 -6.62 -32.41
CA THR A 85 11.05 -6.33 -33.83
C THR A 85 12.24 -7.14 -34.33
N VAL A 86 12.78 -8.05 -33.53
CA VAL A 86 13.94 -8.89 -33.87
C VAL A 86 13.72 -9.64 -35.18
N GLY A 87 14.67 -9.45 -36.13
CA GLY A 87 14.64 -10.12 -37.40
C GLY A 87 13.59 -9.58 -38.41
N PHE A 88 12.85 -8.53 -38.05
CA PHE A 88 11.94 -7.87 -38.95
C PHE A 88 12.68 -6.89 -39.88
N VAL A 89 12.42 -6.98 -41.17
CA VAL A 89 12.95 -6.07 -42.21
C VAL A 89 11.80 -5.55 -43.01
N GLU A 90 11.65 -4.24 -43.08
CA GLU A 90 10.60 -3.59 -43.85
C GLU A 90 10.64 -4.00 -45.34
N GLY A 91 9.49 -4.33 -45.91
CA GLY A 91 9.34 -4.78 -47.29
C GLY A 91 9.76 -6.25 -47.54
N VAL A 92 10.30 -6.92 -46.50
CA VAL A 92 10.72 -8.33 -46.60
C VAL A 92 9.94 -9.20 -45.61
N GLY A 93 9.69 -8.68 -44.41
CA GLY A 93 9.08 -9.39 -43.30
C GLY A 93 10.13 -9.98 -42.36
N PHE A 94 9.80 -11.03 -41.65
CA PHE A 94 10.73 -11.68 -40.72
C PHE A 94 11.78 -12.52 -41.48
N THR A 95 13.04 -12.22 -41.24
CA THR A 95 14.19 -12.89 -41.88
C THR A 95 14.91 -13.90 -40.99
N GLY A 96 14.53 -14.01 -39.71
CA GLY A 96 15.10 -14.93 -38.72
C GLY A 96 14.05 -15.82 -38.05
N GLU A 97 14.52 -16.87 -37.38
CA GLU A 97 13.65 -17.60 -36.46
C GLU A 97 13.23 -16.64 -35.34
N SER A 98 11.92 -16.47 -35.20
CA SER A 98 11.37 -15.82 -34.01
C SER A 98 11.90 -16.58 -32.79
N LYS A 99 12.80 -15.97 -32.04
CA LYS A 99 13.12 -16.47 -30.71
C LYS A 99 11.92 -16.14 -29.81
N GLU A 100 10.84 -16.92 -29.94
CA GLU A 100 9.94 -17.09 -28.82
C GLU A 100 10.80 -17.69 -27.71
N ASN A 101 10.97 -16.96 -26.63
CA ASN A 101 11.51 -17.57 -25.42
C ASN A 101 10.65 -18.81 -25.12
N SER A 102 11.29 -19.88 -24.66
CA SER A 102 10.66 -21.18 -24.43
C SER A 102 9.47 -21.15 -23.45
N ASP A 103 9.21 -20.01 -22.82
CA ASP A 103 8.13 -19.72 -21.88
C ASP A 103 7.04 -18.80 -22.49
N GLY A 104 7.15 -18.42 -23.78
CA GLY A 104 6.22 -17.51 -24.44
C GLY A 104 6.34 -16.05 -23.97
N SER A 105 7.37 -15.70 -23.21
CA SER A 105 7.60 -14.31 -22.79
C SER A 105 8.22 -13.50 -23.93
N ASN A 106 7.60 -12.35 -24.21
CA ASN A 106 8.20 -11.34 -25.08
C ASN A 106 9.37 -10.67 -24.35
N GLY A 107 10.36 -10.19 -25.09
CA GLY A 107 11.58 -9.59 -24.52
C GLY A 107 11.31 -8.50 -23.47
N TRP A 108 10.30 -7.64 -23.69
CA TRP A 108 9.89 -6.62 -22.73
C TRP A 108 9.47 -7.19 -21.37
N TYR A 109 8.77 -8.34 -21.36
CA TYR A 109 8.24 -8.93 -20.13
C TYR A 109 9.35 -9.40 -19.19
N ALA A 110 10.28 -10.18 -19.72
CA ALA A 110 11.41 -10.68 -18.95
C ALA A 110 12.29 -9.50 -18.48
N TRP A 111 12.54 -8.55 -19.38
CA TRP A 111 13.34 -7.37 -19.07
C TRP A 111 12.72 -6.51 -17.96
N ASN A 112 11.41 -6.26 -18.00
CA ASN A 112 10.72 -5.48 -16.98
C ASN A 112 10.78 -6.17 -15.60
N LEU A 113 10.52 -7.49 -15.54
CA LEU A 113 10.64 -8.24 -14.29
C LEU A 113 12.07 -8.19 -13.73
N GLU A 114 13.09 -8.29 -14.61
CA GLU A 114 14.47 -8.24 -14.18
C GLU A 114 14.90 -6.85 -13.71
N ASN A 115 14.39 -5.77 -14.31
CA ASN A 115 14.91 -4.42 -14.11
C ASN A 115 13.97 -3.51 -13.31
N TRP A 116 12.67 -3.75 -13.33
CA TRP A 116 11.67 -2.98 -12.58
C TRP A 116 11.04 -3.73 -11.41
N ASP A 117 11.25 -5.04 -11.31
CA ASP A 117 10.57 -5.98 -10.40
C ASP A 117 9.07 -6.15 -10.69
N THR A 118 8.51 -5.49 -11.69
CA THR A 118 7.09 -5.52 -12.04
C THR A 118 6.90 -5.73 -13.54
N LYS A 119 5.74 -6.30 -13.91
CA LYS A 119 5.44 -6.64 -15.30
C LYS A 119 5.33 -5.41 -16.19
N TRP A 120 4.63 -4.39 -15.73
CA TRP A 120 4.32 -3.18 -16.50
C TRP A 120 4.88 -1.94 -15.85
N ASP A 121 4.94 -0.86 -16.61
CA ASP A 121 5.15 0.49 -16.09
C ASP A 121 4.03 0.90 -15.10
N ALA A 122 4.21 1.98 -14.38
CA ALA A 122 3.21 2.53 -13.47
C ALA A 122 1.86 2.73 -14.16
N ARG A 123 0.78 2.33 -13.48
CA ARG A 123 -0.60 2.45 -13.97
C ARG A 123 -1.40 3.35 -13.04
N ASP A 124 -2.44 3.98 -13.61
CA ASP A 124 -3.39 4.81 -12.86
C ASP A 124 -2.69 5.87 -12.00
N VAL A 125 -1.68 6.50 -12.59
CA VAL A 125 -0.82 7.46 -11.90
C VAL A 125 -1.58 8.74 -11.62
N ASN A 126 -1.55 9.18 -10.36
CA ASN A 126 -1.97 10.51 -9.95
C ASN A 126 -0.80 11.22 -9.26
N LEU A 127 -0.65 12.52 -9.50
CA LEU A 127 0.37 13.38 -8.90
C LEU A 127 -0.31 14.51 -8.13
N GLU A 128 0.06 14.65 -6.87
CA GLU A 128 -0.19 15.84 -6.05
C GLU A 128 1.16 16.49 -5.76
N GLN A 129 1.29 17.78 -6.04
CA GLN A 129 2.55 18.51 -5.88
C GLN A 129 2.33 19.84 -5.19
N ASP A 130 3.23 20.16 -4.26
CA ASP A 130 3.38 21.49 -3.69
C ASP A 130 4.84 22.00 -3.79
N GLU A 131 5.20 23.02 -3.04
CA GLU A 131 6.53 23.65 -3.14
C GLU A 131 7.66 22.75 -2.62
N ASN A 132 7.39 21.82 -1.69
CA ASN A 132 8.40 21.04 -0.98
C ASN A 132 8.18 19.54 -1.07
N GLU A 133 7.10 19.12 -1.70
CA GLU A 133 6.70 17.71 -1.78
C GLU A 133 6.03 17.40 -3.11
N ALA A 134 6.26 16.20 -3.63
CA ALA A 134 5.48 15.58 -4.69
C ALA A 134 5.05 14.18 -4.25
N ILE A 135 3.75 13.90 -4.33
CA ILE A 135 3.16 12.62 -3.94
C ILE A 135 2.58 11.98 -5.18
N TYR A 136 3.07 10.79 -5.51
CA TYR A 136 2.52 9.95 -6.56
C TYR A 136 1.74 8.79 -5.93
N THR A 137 0.54 8.55 -6.45
CA THR A 137 -0.17 7.29 -6.23
C THR A 137 -0.30 6.55 -7.54
N PHE A 138 -0.02 5.27 -7.55
CA PHE A 138 -0.04 4.45 -8.77
C PHE A 138 -0.14 2.96 -8.43
N SER A 139 -0.46 2.15 -9.45
CA SER A 139 -0.56 0.70 -9.31
C SER A 139 0.54 -0.01 -10.11
N THR A 140 1.05 -1.11 -9.56
CA THR A 140 1.97 -2.03 -10.24
C THR A 140 1.43 -3.45 -10.26
N ALA A 141 1.86 -4.25 -11.24
CA ALA A 141 1.36 -5.61 -11.41
C ALA A 141 2.24 -6.60 -10.65
N TRP A 142 1.64 -7.31 -9.68
CA TRP A 142 2.16 -8.45 -8.90
C TRP A 142 3.23 -8.15 -7.87
N SER A 143 3.96 -7.06 -7.96
CA SER A 143 5.11 -6.81 -7.09
C SER A 143 5.43 -5.33 -6.92
N ILE A 144 6.22 -5.04 -5.89
CA ILE A 144 6.72 -3.71 -5.55
C ILE A 144 7.83 -3.33 -6.55
N PRO A 145 7.85 -2.10 -7.09
CA PRO A 145 8.87 -1.63 -8.03
C PRO A 145 10.16 -1.19 -7.30
N GLU A 146 10.75 -2.08 -6.48
CA GLU A 146 11.87 -1.73 -5.59
C GLU A 146 13.10 -1.25 -6.36
N LYS A 147 13.45 -1.91 -7.47
CA LYS A 147 14.63 -1.51 -8.27
C LYS A 147 14.46 -0.13 -8.87
N VAL A 148 13.24 0.22 -9.29
CA VAL A 148 12.94 1.56 -9.80
C VAL A 148 13.07 2.60 -8.69
N PHE A 149 12.52 2.30 -7.50
CA PHE A 149 12.64 3.17 -6.32
C PHE A 149 14.12 3.40 -5.95
N ARG A 150 14.93 2.34 -5.95
CA ARG A 150 16.38 2.43 -5.74
C ARG A 150 17.09 3.28 -6.80
N ALA A 151 16.66 3.18 -8.05
CA ALA A 151 17.21 4.00 -9.13
C ALA A 151 16.84 5.47 -8.98
N MET A 152 15.59 5.79 -8.60
CA MET A 152 15.13 7.15 -8.30
C MET A 152 15.98 7.78 -7.19
N ALA A 153 16.12 7.11 -6.06
CA ALA A 153 16.90 7.58 -4.93
C ALA A 153 18.38 7.81 -5.30
N LYS A 154 18.98 6.88 -6.01
CA LYS A 154 20.39 6.97 -6.44
C LYS A 154 20.64 8.12 -7.43
N GLN A 155 19.67 8.41 -8.31
CA GLN A 155 19.80 9.47 -9.31
C GLN A 155 19.51 10.86 -8.73
N HIS A 156 18.77 10.92 -7.62
CA HIS A 156 18.40 12.16 -6.93
C HIS A 156 18.79 12.12 -5.45
N PRO A 157 20.10 12.03 -5.13
CA PRO A 157 20.57 11.77 -3.75
C PRO A 157 20.31 12.92 -2.77
N THR A 158 19.96 14.08 -3.25
CA THR A 158 19.62 15.26 -2.44
C THR A 158 18.15 15.29 -2.01
N LEU A 159 17.30 14.50 -2.67
CA LEU A 159 15.91 14.31 -2.30
C LEU A 159 15.77 13.22 -1.25
N SER A 160 14.74 13.32 -0.43
CA SER A 160 14.27 12.25 0.44
C SER A 160 13.05 11.59 -0.19
N PHE A 161 12.96 10.27 -0.07
CA PHE A 161 11.87 9.50 -0.64
C PHE A 161 11.24 8.59 0.40
N THR A 162 9.93 8.38 0.26
CA THR A 162 9.17 7.33 0.95
C THR A 162 8.39 6.53 -0.08
N LEU A 163 8.29 5.23 0.10
CA LEU A 163 7.47 4.37 -0.75
C LEU A 163 6.68 3.40 0.13
N GLY A 164 5.37 3.61 0.22
CA GLY A 164 4.44 2.67 0.85
C GLY A 164 3.77 1.82 -0.22
N CYS A 165 3.74 0.51 -0.04
CA CYS A 165 3.19 -0.44 -1.00
C CYS A 165 2.26 -1.42 -0.29
N GLU A 166 1.08 -1.66 -0.86
CA GLU A 166 0.15 -2.66 -0.37
C GLU A 166 -0.51 -3.41 -1.52
N GLU A 167 -0.51 -4.73 -1.47
CA GLU A 167 -1.14 -5.59 -2.45
C GLU A 167 -2.59 -5.91 -2.05
N GLU A 168 -3.45 -6.22 -3.02
CA GLU A 168 -4.89 -6.48 -2.84
C GLU A 168 -5.22 -7.50 -1.74
N GLN A 169 -4.35 -8.45 -1.47
CA GLN A 169 -4.50 -9.46 -0.40
C GLN A 169 -4.03 -8.94 0.97
N GLY A 170 -3.40 -7.76 1.00
CA GLY A 170 -3.02 -7.07 2.23
C GLY A 170 -1.56 -7.23 2.66
N TRP A 171 -0.68 -7.94 1.92
CA TRP A 171 0.75 -7.88 2.18
C TRP A 171 1.36 -6.57 1.64
N GLY A 172 2.48 -6.14 2.18
CA GLY A 172 3.10 -4.92 1.72
C GLY A 172 4.43 -4.59 2.38
N ALA A 173 4.94 -3.41 2.06
CA ALA A 173 6.18 -2.91 2.63
C ALA A 173 6.23 -1.38 2.61
N GLU A 174 7.04 -0.82 3.48
CA GLU A 174 7.40 0.59 3.53
C GLU A 174 8.91 0.74 3.40
N PHE A 175 9.30 1.67 2.55
CA PHE A 175 10.70 2.01 2.31
C PHE A 175 10.91 3.51 2.50
N SER A 176 12.09 3.87 2.96
CA SER A 176 12.59 5.23 2.91
C SER A 176 13.90 5.30 2.15
N ALA A 177 14.22 6.49 1.61
CA ALA A 177 15.51 6.73 1.01
C ALA A 177 16.03 8.12 1.34
N LYS A 178 17.33 8.18 1.65
CA LYS A 178 18.02 9.42 1.96
C LYS A 178 19.48 9.33 1.52
N ASN A 179 20.01 10.41 0.95
CA ASN A 179 21.37 10.45 0.41
C ASN A 179 21.66 9.38 -0.63
N GLY A 180 20.65 8.95 -1.38
CA GLY A 180 20.75 7.90 -2.39
C GLY A 180 20.76 6.47 -1.85
N GLU A 181 20.63 6.27 -0.55
CA GLU A 181 20.56 4.96 0.10
C GLU A 181 19.10 4.65 0.48
N VAL A 182 18.69 3.40 0.23
CA VAL A 182 17.32 2.91 0.46
C VAL A 182 17.30 1.93 1.61
N TYR A 183 16.34 2.12 2.51
CA TYR A 183 16.09 1.32 3.69
C TYR A 183 14.69 0.69 3.59
N LEU A 184 14.57 -0.56 4.01
CA LEU A 184 13.29 -1.22 4.27
C LEU A 184 12.91 -0.89 5.72
N ASP A 185 11.85 -0.10 5.91
CA ASP A 185 11.43 0.36 7.23
C ASP A 185 10.46 -0.64 7.87
N LYS A 186 9.54 -1.20 7.07
CA LYS A 186 8.56 -2.17 7.50
C LYS A 186 8.21 -3.14 6.36
N GLU A 187 7.92 -4.37 6.71
CA GLU A 187 7.38 -5.39 5.80
C GLU A 187 6.34 -6.22 6.54
N TRP A 188 5.27 -6.59 5.88
CA TRP A 188 4.23 -7.46 6.43
C TRP A 188 3.71 -8.42 5.37
N ASP A 189 3.32 -9.60 5.83
CA ASP A 189 2.66 -10.62 5.00
C ASP A 189 1.14 -10.42 5.00
N ILE A 190 0.42 -11.24 4.25
CA ILE A 190 -1.04 -11.28 4.26
C ILE A 190 -1.49 -11.52 5.69
N PRO A 191 -2.31 -10.63 6.27
CA PRO A 191 -2.78 -10.83 7.63
C PRO A 191 -3.63 -12.10 7.74
N ASN A 192 -3.17 -13.04 8.54
CA ASN A 192 -3.86 -14.32 8.77
C ASN A 192 -4.58 -14.37 10.13
N SER A 193 -4.34 -13.37 10.98
CA SER A 193 -4.89 -13.28 12.31
C SER A 193 -5.23 -11.84 12.66
N HIS A 194 -6.01 -11.67 13.70
CA HIS A 194 -6.28 -10.34 14.22
C HIS A 194 -4.99 -9.65 14.71
N ALA A 195 -4.04 -10.40 15.26
CA ALA A 195 -2.76 -9.86 15.70
C ALA A 195 -1.97 -9.25 14.54
N ASP A 196 -2.01 -9.87 13.35
CA ASP A 196 -1.35 -9.37 12.13
C ASP A 196 -2.01 -8.08 11.66
N TYR A 197 -3.35 -7.98 11.71
CA TYR A 197 -4.06 -6.75 11.38
C TYR A 197 -3.73 -5.60 12.32
N VAL A 198 -3.67 -5.87 13.62
CA VAL A 198 -3.30 -4.85 14.62
C VAL A 198 -1.85 -4.41 14.46
N ALA A 199 -0.96 -5.30 14.07
CA ALA A 199 0.44 -4.97 13.81
C ALA A 199 0.61 -4.11 12.54
N LYS A 200 -0.29 -4.28 11.56
CA LYS A 200 -0.30 -3.50 10.33
C LYS A 200 -0.83 -2.07 10.55
N ASP A 201 -1.90 -1.92 11.31
CA ASP A 201 -2.61 -0.66 11.56
C ASP A 201 -2.47 -0.24 13.03
N ASP A 202 -1.47 0.59 13.32
CA ASP A 202 -1.22 1.07 14.70
C ASP A 202 -2.32 1.99 15.27
N GLU A 203 -3.20 2.56 14.46
CA GLU A 203 -4.08 3.64 14.94
C GLU A 203 -5.57 3.31 15.04
N ASP A 204 -6.16 2.46 14.23
CA ASP A 204 -7.64 2.47 14.08
C ASP A 204 -8.40 1.21 14.43
N GLY A 205 -7.81 0.31 15.07
CA GLY A 205 -8.64 -0.74 15.56
C GLY A 205 -8.97 -1.83 14.56
N CYS A 206 -9.21 -2.93 15.12
CA CYS A 206 -9.60 -4.17 14.52
C CYS A 206 -10.68 -4.04 13.45
N VAL A 207 -10.38 -4.42 12.25
CA VAL A 207 -11.33 -4.61 11.14
C VAL A 207 -11.88 -6.04 11.08
N CYS A 208 -11.46 -6.91 11.98
CA CYS A 208 -11.84 -8.32 11.99
C CYS A 208 -13.34 -8.59 12.21
N ALA A 209 -14.10 -7.61 12.68
CA ALA A 209 -15.54 -7.73 12.92
C ALA A 209 -16.41 -7.12 11.81
N ARG A 210 -15.88 -6.90 10.62
CA ARG A 210 -16.63 -6.14 9.59
C ARG A 210 -17.45 -6.96 8.63
N ASP A 211 -17.28 -8.27 8.57
CA ASP A 211 -18.09 -9.11 7.69
C ASP A 211 -18.86 -10.13 8.51
N ASP A 212 -20.17 -9.92 8.61
CA ASP A 212 -21.08 -10.81 9.34
C ASP A 212 -21.12 -12.24 8.76
N ASP A 213 -20.55 -12.45 7.57
CA ASP A 213 -20.53 -13.73 6.87
C ASP A 213 -19.18 -14.49 6.99
N GLU A 214 -18.11 -13.89 7.56
CA GLU A 214 -16.77 -14.47 7.64
C GLU A 214 -16.22 -14.58 9.08
N ASP A 215 -17.08 -14.68 10.07
CA ASP A 215 -16.73 -14.80 11.51
C ASP A 215 -15.78 -15.98 11.87
N GLU A 216 -15.47 -16.85 10.93
CA GLU A 216 -14.55 -17.98 11.18
C GLU A 216 -13.07 -17.60 11.10
N TRP A 217 -12.71 -16.44 10.57
CA TRP A 217 -11.31 -16.08 10.28
C TRP A 217 -10.56 -15.46 11.47
N PHE A 218 -11.27 -14.92 12.44
CA PHE A 218 -10.66 -14.17 13.54
C PHE A 218 -11.20 -14.58 14.91
N THR A 219 -11.16 -15.88 15.21
CA THR A 219 -11.52 -16.39 16.54
C THR A 219 -10.52 -16.03 17.63
N ASP A 220 -9.37 -15.46 17.26
CA ASP A 220 -8.27 -15.09 18.16
C ASP A 220 -8.07 -13.57 18.28
N CYS A 221 -9.15 -12.79 18.11
CA CYS A 221 -9.08 -11.33 18.26
C CYS A 221 -8.52 -10.94 19.64
N PRO A 222 -7.29 -10.40 19.74
CA PRO A 222 -6.69 -10.04 21.04
C PRO A 222 -7.47 -8.93 21.76
N ARG A 223 -8.42 -8.27 21.10
CA ARG A 223 -9.30 -7.29 21.74
C ARG A 223 -10.39 -7.93 22.56
N ASP A 224 -10.80 -9.13 22.23
CA ASP A 224 -11.84 -9.83 22.97
C ASP A 224 -11.34 -10.30 24.34
N ASP A 225 -10.03 -10.47 24.50
CA ASP A 225 -9.37 -10.93 25.73
C ASP A 225 -8.72 -9.80 26.56
N ARG A 226 -9.01 -8.52 26.25
CA ARG A 226 -8.47 -7.41 27.04
C ARG A 226 -9.12 -7.36 28.42
N GLU A 227 -8.31 -7.48 29.47
CA GLU A 227 -8.74 -7.22 30.84
C GLU A 227 -8.94 -5.71 31.05
N PHE A 228 -10.16 -5.34 31.39
CA PHE A 228 -10.48 -3.98 31.81
C PHE A 228 -10.71 -3.97 33.32
N LEU A 229 -10.02 -3.08 34.03
CA LEU A 229 -10.31 -2.83 35.41
C LEU A 229 -11.54 -1.94 35.53
N LEU A 230 -12.68 -2.51 35.87
CA LEU A 230 -13.88 -1.74 36.17
C LEU A 230 -13.79 -1.22 37.60
N VAL A 231 -13.56 0.08 37.76
CA VAL A 231 -13.57 0.73 39.07
C VAL A 231 -14.96 1.30 39.29
N VAL A 232 -15.68 0.70 40.23
CA VAL A 232 -16.99 1.19 40.68
C VAL A 232 -16.83 1.88 42.03
N THR A 233 -17.12 3.18 42.06
CA THR A 233 -17.11 3.93 43.33
C THR A 233 -18.55 4.10 43.80
N LYS A 234 -18.87 3.49 44.93
CA LYS A 234 -20.17 3.65 45.58
C LYS A 234 -20.01 4.61 46.77
N THR A 235 -20.95 5.50 46.96
CA THR A 235 -21.00 6.41 48.11
C THR A 235 -22.04 5.88 49.11
N TYR A 236 -21.60 5.58 50.29
CA TYR A 236 -22.48 5.09 51.35
C TYR A 236 -22.72 6.18 52.40
N LYS A 237 -23.92 6.23 52.93
CA LYS A 237 -24.26 7.08 54.06
C LYS A 237 -24.26 6.24 55.34
N VAL A 238 -23.31 6.52 56.19
CA VAL A 238 -23.17 5.80 57.48
C VAL A 238 -23.68 6.70 58.60
N ARG A 239 -24.61 6.19 59.42
CA ARG A 239 -25.10 6.90 60.61
C ARG A 239 -24.25 6.45 61.80
N THR A 240 -23.33 7.29 62.20
CA THR A 240 -22.47 7.08 63.36
C THR A 240 -22.16 8.41 64.02
N ASN A 241 -21.64 8.37 65.27
CA ASN A 241 -21.37 9.56 66.05
C ASN A 241 -19.96 10.16 65.78
N THR A 242 -19.06 9.43 65.15
CA THR A 242 -17.71 9.90 64.79
C THR A 242 -17.25 9.37 63.45
N ALA A 243 -16.34 10.10 62.78
CA ALA A 243 -15.74 9.68 61.53
C ALA A 243 -14.87 8.39 61.68
N GLU A 244 -14.26 8.21 62.83
CA GLU A 244 -13.46 7.01 63.15
C GLU A 244 -14.32 5.77 63.21
N ASN A 245 -15.52 5.87 63.82
CA ASN A 245 -16.48 4.76 63.86
C ASN A 245 -17.08 4.47 62.48
N ALA A 246 -17.24 5.48 61.64
CA ALA A 246 -17.66 5.26 60.24
C ALA A 246 -16.60 4.47 59.46
N TRP A 247 -15.32 4.83 59.66
CA TRP A 247 -14.22 4.13 59.00
C TRP A 247 -14.04 2.70 59.52
N ALA A 248 -14.20 2.48 60.83
CA ALA A 248 -14.16 1.15 61.41
C ALA A 248 -15.25 0.21 60.89
N LEU A 249 -16.49 0.74 60.70
CA LEU A 249 -17.60 -0.01 60.10
C LEU A 249 -17.30 -0.40 58.65
N VAL A 250 -16.64 0.47 57.85
CA VAL A 250 -16.23 0.14 56.51
C VAL A 250 -15.16 -0.95 56.49
N GLN A 251 -14.19 -0.90 57.41
CA GLN A 251 -13.13 -1.91 57.48
C GLN A 251 -13.63 -3.28 58.00
N GLU A 252 -14.53 -3.30 58.98
CA GLU A 252 -15.09 -4.55 59.50
C GLU A 252 -15.99 -5.27 58.48
N ASN A 253 -16.63 -4.54 57.56
CA ASN A 253 -17.61 -5.08 56.63
C ASN A 253 -17.15 -4.96 55.20
N GLY A 254 -15.86 -4.78 54.94
CA GLY A 254 -15.24 -4.51 53.60
C GLY A 254 -15.53 -5.54 52.52
N ASN A 255 -16.02 -6.74 52.89
CA ASN A 255 -16.39 -7.76 51.90
C ASN A 255 -17.88 -7.75 51.54
N ASN A 256 -18.75 -7.07 52.24
CA ASN A 256 -20.17 -6.93 51.91
C ASN A 256 -20.79 -5.65 52.50
N PRO A 257 -20.39 -4.48 52.03
CA PRO A 257 -20.88 -3.19 52.57
C PRO A 257 -22.37 -2.95 52.31
N ASP A 258 -22.99 -3.66 51.36
CA ASP A 258 -24.41 -3.49 51.01
C ASP A 258 -25.37 -4.01 52.10
N GLU A 259 -24.92 -4.87 53.02
CA GLU A 259 -25.75 -5.38 54.12
C GLU A 259 -25.92 -4.41 55.32
N LEU A 260 -25.01 -3.47 55.47
CA LEU A 260 -24.96 -2.61 56.66
C LEU A 260 -25.05 -1.10 56.39
N MET A 261 -25.06 -0.71 55.14
CA MET A 261 -25.01 0.69 54.71
C MET A 261 -26.19 1.04 53.79
N GLU A 262 -26.86 2.13 54.09
CA GLU A 262 -27.92 2.65 53.25
C GLU A 262 -27.29 3.26 51.98
N PHE A 263 -27.55 2.66 50.81
CA PHE A 263 -27.12 3.19 49.52
C PHE A 263 -27.79 4.54 49.24
N VAL A 264 -27.01 5.56 48.98
CA VAL A 264 -27.53 6.87 48.60
C VAL A 264 -27.72 6.86 47.10
N GLU A 265 -28.97 6.80 46.65
CA GLU A 265 -29.38 6.87 45.26
C GLU A 265 -28.83 8.15 44.59
N GLY A 266 -28.04 8.00 43.54
CA GLY A 266 -27.69 9.12 42.66
C GLY A 266 -26.21 9.35 42.30
N THR A 267 -25.25 8.63 42.87
CA THR A 267 -23.82 8.82 42.51
C THR A 267 -23.10 7.51 42.31
N MET A 268 -23.41 6.83 41.22
CA MET A 268 -22.55 5.76 40.73
C MET A 268 -21.63 6.34 39.65
N ASN A 269 -20.36 6.62 40.01
CA ASN A 269 -19.35 6.95 39.01
C ASN A 269 -18.59 5.67 38.68
N SER A 270 -18.91 5.06 37.57
CA SER A 270 -18.12 3.97 37.00
C SER A 270 -17.23 4.48 35.90
N TYR A 271 -16.02 4.03 35.84
CA TYR A 271 -15.11 4.26 34.73
C TYR A 271 -14.25 3.01 34.50
N VAL A 272 -13.89 2.83 33.24
CA VAL A 272 -12.97 1.77 32.83
C VAL A 272 -11.58 2.37 32.73
N VAL A 273 -10.57 1.64 33.13
CA VAL A 273 -9.16 2.02 33.01
C VAL A 273 -8.50 1.06 32.06
N ASP A 274 -7.77 1.57 31.07
CA ASP A 274 -6.95 0.73 30.20
C ASP A 274 -5.70 0.19 30.92
N GLU A 275 -4.93 -0.63 30.25
CA GLU A 275 -3.70 -1.23 30.75
C GLU A 275 -2.64 -0.21 31.21
N ASN A 276 -2.72 1.03 30.69
CA ASN A 276 -1.84 2.14 31.06
C ASN A 276 -2.40 3.00 32.20
N GLY A 277 -3.54 2.63 32.78
CA GLY A 277 -4.20 3.37 33.84
C GLY A 277 -4.96 4.61 33.38
N LYS A 278 -5.18 4.77 32.06
CA LYS A 278 -5.94 5.88 31.49
C LYS A 278 -7.44 5.57 31.58
N ARG A 279 -8.23 6.55 32.04
CA ARG A 279 -9.69 6.41 32.13
C ARG A 279 -10.31 6.44 30.74
N ILE A 280 -11.08 5.38 30.43
CA ILE A 280 -11.92 5.29 29.25
C ILE A 280 -13.37 5.44 29.70
N TYR A 281 -14.06 6.42 29.19
CA TYR A 281 -15.50 6.59 29.46
C TYR A 281 -16.27 5.79 28.42
N PRO A 282 -17.09 4.80 28.80
CA PRO A 282 -18.00 4.21 27.84
C PRO A 282 -18.95 5.29 27.32
N THR A 283 -19.02 5.43 26.00
CA THR A 283 -20.08 6.21 25.37
C THR A 283 -21.37 5.43 25.58
N LEU A 284 -22.18 5.84 26.55
CA LEU A 284 -23.55 5.30 26.67
C LEU A 284 -24.28 5.67 25.38
N ALA A 285 -24.46 4.68 24.50
CA ALA A 285 -25.45 4.77 23.44
C ALA A 285 -26.82 4.91 24.10
N GLY A 286 -27.46 6.06 23.87
CA GLY A 286 -28.80 6.37 24.31
C GLY A 286 -29.87 5.58 23.56
#